data_e7ddfa3c01fd652bf919d4133cca51bb
#
_entry.id   e7ddfa3c01fd652bf919d4133cca51bb
#
_cell.length_a   1.000
_cell.length_b   1.000
_cell.length_c   1.000
_cell.angle_alpha   90.00
_cell.angle_beta   90.00
_cell.angle_gamma   90.00
#
_symmetry.space_group_name_H-M   'P 1'
#
loop_
_entity.id
_entity.type
_entity.pdbx_description
1 polymer ?
#
loop_
_entity_poly.entity_id
_entity_poly.type
_entity_poly.pdbx_seq_one_letter_code
_entity_poly.pdbx_strand_id
1 'polypeptide(L)'
;MPMGVTEHGNPLKEPTYEMAASNTDNLQNKYYNINLGFTLNLTKNWDVKFDYTYDKQSTETNSSVTQYNAGEMWYSPTPWIENGSQVYVNELGERVDTGGMPAYRFPVGPYYNSSGPQTSQVATKNRSVDNNTINVYTTYNLQLGAEKQHAFKFMAGMNRVTNKWSSSKGTINDLIDLENPQFPFAVGDQFFEGDRNWESQLGFFGRLNYAFEDKYFLEANIRRDGSSKFPDHLKWKWFPSFSAGWVFTSEEFMKPIENILSFGKFRASWGSIGDQTVSNTLYKSVLEGGQSTWLGG
;
A
#
# COMPACT_ATOMS: atom_id res chain seq x y z
N MET A 1 -13.65 16.19 -31.92
CA MET A 1 -15.05 16.02 -32.40
C MET A 1 -15.88 16.99 -31.60
N PRO A 2 -16.85 17.71 -32.21
CA PRO A 2 -17.74 18.51 -31.41
C PRO A 2 -18.54 17.56 -30.49
N MET A 3 -18.70 17.94 -29.23
CA MET A 3 -19.53 17.21 -28.28
C MET A 3 -20.92 17.05 -28.87
N GLY A 4 -21.39 15.81 -29.06
CA GLY A 4 -22.75 15.53 -29.47
C GLY A 4 -23.70 16.05 -28.39
N VAL A 5 -24.75 16.71 -28.81
CA VAL A 5 -25.84 17.17 -27.94
C VAL A 5 -27.13 16.55 -28.35
N THR A 6 -28.02 16.32 -27.42
CA THR A 6 -29.40 15.92 -27.74
C THR A 6 -30.20 17.14 -28.20
N GLU A 7 -31.39 16.93 -28.76
CA GLU A 7 -32.30 18.00 -29.17
C GLU A 7 -32.65 19.03 -28.10
N HIS A 8 -32.51 18.67 -26.81
CA HIS A 8 -32.74 19.55 -25.67
C HIS A 8 -31.47 20.20 -25.17
N GLY A 9 -30.35 20.09 -25.91
CA GLY A 9 -29.05 20.64 -25.51
C GLY A 9 -28.34 19.83 -24.44
N ASN A 10 -28.86 18.68 -24.01
CA ASN A 10 -28.17 17.80 -23.09
C ASN A 10 -27.01 17.12 -23.83
N PRO A 11 -25.81 17.14 -23.27
CA PRO A 11 -24.66 16.47 -23.87
C PRO A 11 -24.86 14.95 -23.87
N LEU A 12 -24.24 14.30 -24.85
CA LEU A 12 -24.17 12.85 -24.88
C LEU A 12 -23.17 12.35 -23.81
N LYS A 13 -23.46 11.16 -23.29
CA LYS A 13 -22.53 10.49 -22.35
C LYS A 13 -21.26 10.12 -23.08
N GLU A 14 -20.21 10.91 -22.88
CA GLU A 14 -18.90 10.72 -23.43
C GLU A 14 -17.82 11.09 -22.39
N PRO A 15 -16.60 10.51 -22.47
CA PRO A 15 -15.57 10.71 -21.44
C PRO A 15 -15.20 12.17 -21.19
N THR A 16 -15.17 13.02 -22.22
CA THR A 16 -14.84 14.44 -22.09
C THR A 16 -15.90 15.21 -21.33
N TYR A 17 -17.16 14.91 -21.57
CA TYR A 17 -18.28 15.50 -20.82
C TYR A 17 -18.33 14.98 -19.38
N GLU A 18 -18.16 13.68 -19.18
CA GLU A 18 -18.08 13.07 -17.83
C GLU A 18 -16.98 13.72 -16.99
N MET A 19 -15.80 13.95 -17.59
CA MET A 19 -14.70 14.64 -16.90
C MET A 19 -15.03 16.10 -16.54
N ALA A 20 -15.78 16.80 -17.40
CA ALA A 20 -16.16 18.19 -17.16
C ALA A 20 -17.34 18.31 -16.18
N ALA A 21 -18.26 17.36 -16.19
CA ALA A 21 -19.45 17.35 -15.35
C ALA A 21 -19.23 16.73 -13.96
N SER A 22 -18.13 15.98 -13.79
CA SER A 22 -17.80 15.33 -12.52
C SER A 22 -16.88 16.18 -11.68
N ASN A 23 -17.09 16.14 -10.36
CA ASN A 23 -16.16 16.72 -9.42
C ASN A 23 -14.95 15.80 -9.25
N THR A 24 -13.79 16.40 -9.07
CA THR A 24 -12.53 15.66 -8.88
C THR A 24 -12.31 15.32 -7.42
N ASP A 25 -11.86 14.11 -7.18
CA ASP A 25 -11.34 13.73 -5.86
C ASP A 25 -10.02 14.44 -5.59
N ASN A 26 -9.87 14.96 -4.38
CA ASN A 26 -8.62 15.54 -3.91
C ASN A 26 -7.93 14.57 -2.95
N LEU A 27 -6.72 14.13 -3.32
CA LEU A 27 -5.89 13.26 -2.51
C LEU A 27 -4.62 14.00 -2.11
N GLN A 28 -4.45 14.20 -0.80
CA GLN A 28 -3.21 14.73 -0.22
C GLN A 28 -2.46 13.63 0.51
N ASN A 29 -1.20 13.43 0.13
CA ASN A 29 -0.32 12.47 0.78
C ASN A 29 0.88 13.20 1.38
N LYS A 30 1.07 13.06 2.71
CA LYS A 30 2.18 13.66 3.46
C LYS A 30 3.02 12.53 4.02
N TYR A 31 4.31 12.57 3.73
CA TYR A 31 5.28 11.60 4.21
C TYR A 31 6.40 12.30 4.99
N TYR A 32 6.68 11.78 6.17
CA TYR A 32 7.78 12.22 7.02
C TYR A 32 8.66 11.02 7.35
N ASN A 33 9.95 11.19 7.17
CA ASN A 33 10.95 10.19 7.57
C ASN A 33 12.03 10.89 8.40
N ILE A 34 12.30 10.35 9.59
CA ILE A 34 13.34 10.84 10.49
C ILE A 34 14.23 9.66 10.83
N ASN A 35 15.53 9.78 10.52
CA ASN A 35 16.54 8.79 10.85
C ASN A 35 17.57 9.41 11.78
N LEU A 36 17.77 8.78 12.92
CA LEU A 36 18.79 9.15 13.90
C LEU A 36 19.68 7.95 14.16
N GLY A 37 20.96 8.13 13.97
CA GLY A 37 21.92 7.05 14.22
C GLY A 37 23.18 7.58 14.88
N PHE A 38 23.76 6.80 15.78
CA PHE A 38 25.07 7.07 16.33
C PHE A 38 25.87 5.79 16.53
N THR A 39 27.19 5.92 16.46
CA THR A 39 28.12 4.85 16.73
C THR A 39 29.04 5.28 17.86
N LEU A 40 29.11 4.46 18.91
CA LEU A 40 30.01 4.65 20.03
C LEU A 40 31.16 3.63 19.92
N ASN A 41 32.37 4.10 19.65
CA ASN A 41 33.57 3.25 19.64
C ASN A 41 34.12 3.15 21.06
N LEU A 42 33.88 2.03 21.74
CA LEU A 42 34.34 1.77 23.09
C LEU A 42 35.85 1.50 23.10
N THR A 43 36.31 0.77 22.09
CA THR A 43 37.74 0.53 21.81
C THR A 43 37.95 0.49 20.30
N LYS A 44 39.21 0.30 19.84
CA LYS A 44 39.53 0.12 18.42
C LYS A 44 38.81 -1.07 17.77
N ASN A 45 38.45 -2.05 18.59
CA ASN A 45 37.88 -3.32 18.13
C ASN A 45 36.42 -3.53 18.57
N TRP A 46 35.86 -2.59 19.33
CA TRP A 46 34.54 -2.73 19.91
C TRP A 46 33.69 -1.47 19.67
N ASP A 47 32.60 -1.64 18.97
CA ASP A 47 31.63 -0.59 18.71
C ASP A 47 30.19 -0.98 19.14
N VAL A 48 29.42 0.03 19.47
CA VAL A 48 27.98 -0.07 19.72
C VAL A 48 27.28 0.91 18.80
N LYS A 49 26.25 0.43 18.11
CA LYS A 49 25.45 1.23 17.20
C LYS A 49 24.01 1.28 17.66
N PHE A 50 23.44 2.46 17.49
CA PHE A 50 22.05 2.74 17.72
C PHE A 50 21.48 3.41 16.47
N ASP A 51 20.40 2.88 15.92
CA ASP A 51 19.65 3.48 14.81
C ASP A 51 18.17 3.56 15.19
N TYR A 52 17.60 4.73 15.02
CA TYR A 52 16.18 4.98 15.19
C TYR A 52 15.61 5.55 13.90
N THR A 53 14.54 4.94 13.39
CA THR A 53 13.80 5.41 12.23
C THR A 53 12.34 5.62 12.62
N TYR A 54 11.84 6.79 12.31
CA TYR A 54 10.42 7.12 12.40
C TYR A 54 9.89 7.49 11.03
N ASP A 55 8.88 6.75 10.56
CA ASP A 55 8.16 7.02 9.33
C ASP A 55 6.70 7.33 9.66
N LYS A 56 6.20 8.41 9.10
CA LYS A 56 4.78 8.76 9.17
C LYS A 56 4.25 9.06 7.78
N GLN A 57 3.19 8.38 7.41
CA GLN A 57 2.39 8.69 6.23
C GLN A 57 1.00 9.09 6.65
N SER A 58 0.54 10.24 6.18
CA SER A 58 -0.83 10.72 6.35
C SER A 58 -1.44 10.96 4.98
N THR A 59 -2.55 10.31 4.71
CA THR A 59 -3.31 10.45 3.46
C THR A 59 -4.68 10.99 3.81
N GLU A 60 -5.04 12.10 3.19
CA GLU A 60 -6.36 12.70 3.24
C GLU A 60 -6.98 12.63 1.83
N THR A 61 -8.18 12.09 1.73
CA THR A 61 -8.93 12.01 0.49
C THR A 61 -10.27 12.70 0.72
N ASN A 62 -10.54 13.73 -0.06
CA ASN A 62 -11.84 14.40 -0.13
C ASN A 62 -12.46 14.05 -1.47
N SER A 63 -13.64 13.46 -1.46
CA SER A 63 -14.33 12.96 -2.64
C SER A 63 -15.79 13.39 -2.63
N SER A 64 -16.37 13.51 -3.81
CA SER A 64 -17.78 13.76 -3.97
C SER A 64 -18.36 12.92 -5.09
N VAL A 65 -19.56 12.42 -4.88
CA VAL A 65 -20.39 11.81 -5.91
C VAL A 65 -21.50 12.78 -6.27
N THR A 66 -21.52 13.21 -7.51
CA THR A 66 -22.53 14.14 -8.01
C THR A 66 -23.27 13.53 -9.19
N GLN A 67 -24.54 13.93 -9.35
CA GLN A 67 -25.38 13.51 -10.47
C GLN A 67 -25.22 14.48 -11.62
N TYR A 68 -25.24 13.97 -12.83
CA TYR A 68 -25.32 14.74 -14.07
C TYR A 68 -26.30 14.09 -15.05
N ASN A 69 -26.83 14.85 -15.99
CA ASN A 69 -27.72 14.34 -17.01
C ASN A 69 -27.00 14.24 -18.36
N ALA A 70 -27.12 13.09 -19.02
CA ALA A 70 -26.53 12.87 -20.33
C ALA A 70 -27.43 11.97 -21.20
N GLY A 71 -27.34 12.12 -22.51
CA GLY A 71 -28.00 11.25 -23.48
C GLY A 71 -27.21 9.96 -23.69
N GLU A 72 -27.87 8.82 -23.69
CA GLU A 72 -27.25 7.52 -23.94
C GLU A 72 -27.28 7.14 -25.41
N MET A 73 -26.13 7.03 -26.05
CA MET A 73 -26.00 6.56 -27.42
C MET A 73 -26.16 5.04 -27.59
N TRP A 74 -26.06 4.26 -26.50
CA TRP A 74 -26.10 2.81 -26.55
C TRP A 74 -27.50 2.21 -26.57
N TYR A 75 -28.53 3.02 -26.26
CA TYR A 75 -29.94 2.61 -26.38
C TYR A 75 -30.49 2.99 -27.73
N SER A 76 -31.43 2.18 -28.24
CA SER A 76 -32.11 2.46 -29.52
C SER A 76 -32.80 3.82 -29.43
N PRO A 77 -32.48 4.74 -30.36
CA PRO A 77 -33.15 6.03 -30.37
C PRO A 77 -34.63 5.85 -30.70
N THR A 78 -35.47 6.67 -30.08
CA THR A 78 -36.91 6.73 -30.42
C THR A 78 -37.18 7.85 -31.43
N PRO A 79 -38.12 7.67 -32.36
CA PRO A 79 -38.48 8.74 -33.27
C PRO A 79 -38.90 10.01 -32.51
N TRP A 80 -38.39 11.17 -32.93
CA TRP A 80 -38.81 12.45 -32.37
C TRP A 80 -40.16 12.83 -32.97
N ILE A 81 -41.24 12.71 -32.18
CA ILE A 81 -42.61 13.04 -32.56
C ILE A 81 -43.04 14.32 -31.84
N GLU A 82 -43.49 15.32 -32.60
CA GLU A 82 -44.18 16.51 -32.09
C GLU A 82 -45.53 16.68 -32.71
N ASN A 83 -46.55 16.99 -31.92
CA ASN A 83 -47.93 17.13 -32.36
C ASN A 83 -48.43 15.96 -33.24
N GLY A 84 -47.95 14.74 -32.96
CA GLY A 84 -48.32 13.53 -33.70
C GLY A 84 -47.56 13.32 -35.03
N SER A 85 -46.61 14.20 -35.38
CA SER A 85 -45.83 14.11 -36.61
C SER A 85 -44.35 13.93 -36.33
N GLN A 86 -43.64 13.12 -37.16
CA GLN A 86 -42.21 12.95 -37.13
C GLN A 86 -41.52 14.27 -37.43
N VAL A 87 -40.54 14.67 -36.60
CA VAL A 87 -39.68 15.83 -36.86
C VAL A 87 -38.55 15.43 -37.81
N TYR A 88 -38.23 16.33 -38.75
CA TYR A 88 -37.14 16.18 -39.72
C TYR A 88 -36.07 17.25 -39.48
N VAL A 89 -34.82 16.91 -39.72
CA VAL A 89 -33.66 17.80 -39.54
C VAL A 89 -32.74 17.75 -40.78
N ASN A 90 -32.04 18.85 -41.04
CA ASN A 90 -30.99 18.91 -42.06
C ASN A 90 -29.68 18.31 -41.55
N GLU A 91 -28.62 18.32 -42.35
CA GLU A 91 -27.29 17.81 -42.01
C GLU A 91 -26.65 18.54 -40.82
N LEU A 92 -27.07 19.74 -40.50
CA LEU A 92 -26.63 20.54 -39.37
C LEU A 92 -27.44 20.26 -38.09
N GLY A 93 -28.47 19.39 -38.17
CA GLY A 93 -29.37 19.08 -37.04
C GLY A 93 -30.46 20.14 -36.85
N GLU A 94 -30.60 21.09 -37.75
CA GLU A 94 -31.63 22.11 -37.70
C GLU A 94 -32.96 21.57 -38.27
N ARG A 95 -34.05 21.92 -37.61
CA ARG A 95 -35.40 21.50 -38.02
C ARG A 95 -35.77 22.02 -39.39
N VAL A 96 -36.31 21.15 -40.21
CA VAL A 96 -36.80 21.49 -41.56
C VAL A 96 -38.18 20.89 -41.81
N ASP A 97 -38.99 21.59 -42.58
CA ASP A 97 -40.36 21.14 -42.91
C ASP A 97 -40.38 20.15 -44.06
N THR A 98 -39.39 20.19 -44.96
CA THR A 98 -39.29 19.32 -46.14
C THR A 98 -37.83 18.95 -46.44
N GLY A 99 -37.59 17.74 -46.95
CA GLY A 99 -36.29 17.33 -47.48
C GLY A 99 -35.24 16.97 -46.44
N GLY A 100 -35.60 16.86 -45.18
CA GLY A 100 -34.67 16.48 -44.09
C GLY A 100 -34.64 14.97 -43.79
N MET A 101 -33.76 14.57 -42.90
CA MET A 101 -33.70 13.23 -42.32
C MET A 101 -34.61 13.13 -41.09
N PRO A 102 -35.24 11.99 -40.82
CA PRO A 102 -36.04 11.82 -39.63
C PRO A 102 -35.17 11.96 -38.37
N ALA A 103 -35.59 12.80 -37.45
CA ALA A 103 -34.90 13.03 -36.19
C ALA A 103 -35.28 11.98 -35.14
N TYR A 104 -34.31 11.60 -34.32
CA TYR A 104 -34.47 10.62 -33.25
C TYR A 104 -34.01 11.21 -31.92
N ARG A 105 -34.65 10.72 -30.85
CA ARG A 105 -34.31 11.06 -29.47
C ARG A 105 -33.55 9.93 -28.83
N PHE A 106 -32.46 10.28 -28.16
CA PHE A 106 -31.79 9.36 -27.25
C PHE A 106 -32.38 9.52 -25.86
N PRO A 107 -32.56 8.42 -25.10
CA PRO A 107 -32.98 8.53 -23.71
C PRO A 107 -31.94 9.35 -22.93
N VAL A 108 -32.43 10.27 -22.11
CA VAL A 108 -31.59 11.06 -21.18
C VAL A 108 -31.85 10.53 -19.79
N GLY A 109 -30.77 10.15 -19.10
CA GLY A 109 -30.85 9.60 -17.77
C GLY A 109 -29.94 10.33 -16.81
N PRO A 110 -30.21 10.22 -15.50
CA PRO A 110 -29.32 10.66 -14.46
C PRO A 110 -28.19 9.65 -14.32
N TYR A 111 -26.96 10.15 -14.36
CA TYR A 111 -25.76 9.38 -14.11
C TYR A 111 -25.01 9.95 -12.89
N TYR A 112 -24.25 9.10 -12.24
CA TYR A 112 -23.37 9.49 -11.16
C TYR A 112 -21.91 9.33 -11.62
N ASN A 113 -21.03 10.20 -11.16
CA ASN A 113 -19.60 10.13 -11.43
C ASN A 113 -18.90 8.99 -10.61
N SER A 114 -19.67 8.02 -10.16
CA SER A 114 -19.20 6.86 -9.41
C SER A 114 -19.95 5.60 -9.88
N SER A 115 -19.24 4.49 -9.94
CA SER A 115 -19.85 3.17 -10.22
C SER A 115 -20.51 2.52 -9.00
N GLY A 116 -20.39 3.12 -7.83
CA GLY A 116 -20.91 2.61 -6.55
C GLY A 116 -22.24 3.27 -6.14
N PRO A 117 -22.22 4.32 -5.30
CA PRO A 117 -23.44 4.96 -4.82
C PRO A 117 -24.26 5.58 -5.95
N GLN A 118 -25.57 5.39 -5.90
CA GLN A 118 -26.53 6.01 -6.81
C GLN A 118 -27.26 7.18 -6.13
N THR A 119 -26.56 7.87 -5.23
CA THR A 119 -26.99 9.10 -4.58
C THR A 119 -25.84 10.10 -4.57
N SER A 120 -26.15 11.39 -4.57
CA SER A 120 -25.13 12.40 -4.36
C SER A 120 -24.60 12.33 -2.95
N GLN A 121 -23.28 12.46 -2.78
CA GLN A 121 -22.64 12.41 -1.46
C GLN A 121 -21.33 13.18 -1.45
N VAL A 122 -20.93 13.61 -0.26
CA VAL A 122 -19.60 14.11 0.03
C VAL A 122 -18.93 13.23 1.10
N ALA A 123 -17.66 12.93 0.92
CA ALA A 123 -16.92 12.11 1.85
C ALA A 123 -15.50 12.66 2.09
N THR A 124 -15.04 12.52 3.33
CA THR A 124 -13.62 12.70 3.68
C THR A 124 -13.10 11.42 4.30
N LYS A 125 -11.91 10.99 3.88
CA LYS A 125 -11.22 9.83 4.41
C LYS A 125 -9.82 10.23 4.84
N ASN A 126 -9.51 9.97 6.09
CA ASN A 126 -8.19 10.17 6.66
C ASN A 126 -7.56 8.82 6.98
N ARG A 127 -6.32 8.62 6.57
CA ARG A 127 -5.52 7.45 6.92
C ARG A 127 -4.16 7.90 7.45
N SER A 128 -3.75 7.37 8.58
CA SER A 128 -2.41 7.56 9.15
C SER A 128 -1.73 6.22 9.34
N VAL A 129 -0.46 6.17 8.98
CA VAL A 129 0.44 5.04 9.22
C VAL A 129 1.68 5.58 9.92
N ASP A 130 2.00 5.03 11.08
CA ASP A 130 3.16 5.40 11.89
C ASP A 130 4.04 4.16 12.11
N ASN A 131 5.29 4.21 11.62
CA ASN A 131 6.28 3.16 11.79
C ASN A 131 7.42 3.64 12.67
N ASN A 132 7.81 2.82 13.63
CA ASN A 132 8.97 3.07 14.46
C ASN A 132 9.89 1.86 14.41
N THR A 133 11.15 2.08 14.06
CA THR A 133 12.18 1.05 14.06
C THR A 133 13.34 1.47 14.96
N ILE A 134 13.72 0.59 15.87
CA ILE A 134 14.87 0.74 16.76
C ILE A 134 15.80 -0.44 16.53
N ASN A 135 17.05 -0.15 16.21
CA ASN A 135 18.13 -1.12 16.16
C ASN A 135 19.21 -0.74 17.18
N VAL A 136 19.60 -1.70 17.99
CA VAL A 136 20.76 -1.54 18.89
C VAL A 136 21.61 -2.79 18.74
N TYR A 137 22.85 -2.62 18.38
CA TYR A 137 23.76 -3.75 18.27
C TYR A 137 25.20 -3.38 18.56
N THR A 138 25.96 -4.37 18.99
CA THR A 138 27.39 -4.24 19.28
C THR A 138 28.17 -5.19 18.40
N THR A 139 29.34 -4.76 18.00
CA THR A 139 30.30 -5.56 17.23
C THR A 139 31.66 -5.56 17.95
N TYR A 140 32.22 -6.74 18.12
CA TYR A 140 33.55 -6.92 18.67
C TYR A 140 34.40 -7.77 17.72
N ASN A 141 35.55 -7.23 17.32
CA ASN A 141 36.50 -7.89 16.43
C ASN A 141 37.70 -8.35 17.25
N LEU A 142 38.10 -9.60 17.11
CA LEU A 142 39.21 -10.21 17.81
C LEU A 142 40.10 -10.94 16.82
N GLN A 143 41.41 -10.64 16.85
CA GLN A 143 42.40 -11.33 16.05
C GLN A 143 43.40 -12.00 16.99
N LEU A 144 43.68 -13.28 16.77
CA LEU A 144 44.59 -14.11 17.58
C LEU A 144 45.60 -14.80 16.66
N GLY A 145 46.73 -15.19 17.28
CA GLY A 145 47.85 -15.83 16.58
C GLY A 145 48.95 -14.83 16.25
N ALA A 146 50.20 -15.33 16.08
CA ALA A 146 51.39 -14.49 15.82
C ALA A 146 51.26 -13.68 14.52
N GLU A 147 50.60 -14.26 13.50
CA GLU A 147 50.31 -13.62 12.21
C GLU A 147 48.85 -13.24 12.06
N LYS A 148 48.09 -13.20 13.20
CA LYS A 148 46.65 -12.90 13.21
C LYS A 148 45.81 -13.87 12.35
N GLN A 149 46.20 -15.12 12.24
CA GLN A 149 45.57 -16.13 11.41
C GLN A 149 44.10 -16.40 11.80
N HIS A 150 43.76 -16.18 13.09
CA HIS A 150 42.41 -16.38 13.60
C HIS A 150 41.70 -15.04 13.73
N ALA A 151 40.71 -14.80 12.89
CA ALA A 151 39.85 -13.62 12.95
C ALA A 151 38.44 -13.99 13.40
N PHE A 152 38.00 -13.38 14.50
CA PHE A 152 36.64 -13.51 15.03
C PHE A 152 35.92 -12.18 14.96
N LYS A 153 34.66 -12.22 14.56
CA LYS A 153 33.76 -11.08 14.66
C LYS A 153 32.48 -11.52 15.35
N PHE A 154 32.26 -10.95 16.52
CA PHE A 154 31.05 -11.16 17.30
C PHE A 154 30.10 -9.99 17.08
N MET A 155 28.82 -10.28 16.92
CA MET A 155 27.77 -9.29 16.88
C MET A 155 26.60 -9.77 17.72
N ALA A 156 26.05 -8.87 18.55
CA ALA A 156 24.82 -9.14 19.30
C ALA A 156 23.96 -7.88 19.30
N GLY A 157 22.66 -8.04 19.27
CA GLY A 157 21.78 -6.88 19.25
C GLY A 157 20.31 -7.20 19.33
N MET A 158 19.53 -6.14 19.25
CA MET A 158 18.08 -6.19 19.19
C MET A 158 17.55 -5.29 18.09
N ASN A 159 16.43 -5.69 17.52
CA ASN A 159 15.64 -4.93 16.60
C ASN A 159 14.20 -4.87 17.09
N ARG A 160 13.60 -3.69 17.13
CA ARG A 160 12.18 -3.52 17.42
C ARG A 160 11.53 -2.73 16.30
N VAL A 161 10.45 -3.28 15.75
CA VAL A 161 9.59 -2.61 14.76
C VAL A 161 8.20 -2.48 15.35
N THR A 162 7.61 -1.31 15.27
CA THR A 162 6.21 -1.05 15.66
C THR A 162 5.53 -0.32 14.52
N ASN A 163 4.44 -0.88 14.06
CA ASN A 163 3.57 -0.29 13.04
C ASN A 163 2.22 0.01 13.67
N LYS A 164 1.70 1.20 13.45
CA LYS A 164 0.35 1.62 13.86
C LYS A 164 -0.32 2.23 12.65
N TRP A 165 -1.56 1.86 12.43
CA TRP A 165 -2.36 2.53 11.42
C TRP A 165 -3.77 2.80 11.94
N SER A 166 -4.34 3.88 11.44
CA SER A 166 -5.73 4.25 11.69
C SER A 166 -6.34 4.81 10.42
N SER A 167 -7.62 4.60 10.25
CA SER A 167 -8.41 5.26 9.22
C SER A 167 -9.73 5.72 9.80
N SER A 168 -10.24 6.82 9.27
CA SER A 168 -11.59 7.31 9.54
C SER A 168 -12.17 7.82 8.23
N LYS A 169 -13.47 7.62 8.03
CA LYS A 169 -14.22 8.12 6.89
C LYS A 169 -15.53 8.69 7.38
N GLY A 170 -15.83 9.93 7.01
CA GLY A 170 -17.13 10.54 7.16
C GLY A 170 -17.79 10.70 5.80
N THR A 171 -19.07 10.39 5.69
CA THR A 171 -19.88 10.53 4.46
C THR A 171 -21.21 11.11 4.83
N ILE A 172 -21.69 12.09 4.04
CA ILE A 172 -23.06 12.60 4.12
C ILE A 172 -23.65 12.53 2.73
N ASN A 173 -24.88 12.00 2.62
CA ASN A 173 -25.62 11.86 1.39
C ASN A 173 -26.48 13.10 1.10
N ASP A 174 -27.10 13.11 -0.09
CA ASP A 174 -28.09 14.05 -0.55
C ASP A 174 -27.60 15.51 -0.54
N LEU A 175 -26.69 15.79 -1.47
CA LEU A 175 -26.21 17.14 -1.72
C LEU A 175 -27.31 18.01 -2.33
N ILE A 176 -27.53 19.18 -1.75
CA ILE A 176 -28.44 20.21 -2.28
C ILE A 176 -27.75 21.13 -3.30
N ASP A 177 -26.42 21.17 -3.28
CA ASP A 177 -25.59 21.89 -4.25
C ASP A 177 -24.61 20.89 -4.90
N LEU A 178 -24.84 20.54 -6.16
CA LEU A 178 -24.03 19.60 -6.90
C LEU A 178 -22.80 20.26 -7.57
N GLU A 179 -22.82 21.58 -7.73
CA GLU A 179 -21.70 22.32 -8.32
C GLU A 179 -20.62 22.62 -7.27
N ASN A 180 -21.03 22.73 -6.00
CA ASN A 180 -20.15 22.99 -4.88
C ASN A 180 -20.35 21.95 -3.76
N PRO A 181 -19.94 20.67 -3.95
CA PRO A 181 -20.21 19.60 -3.02
C PRO A 181 -19.38 19.76 -1.72
N GLN A 182 -20.06 20.20 -0.67
CA GLN A 182 -19.47 20.40 0.66
C GLN A 182 -20.37 19.81 1.75
N PHE A 183 -19.79 19.42 2.87
CA PHE A 183 -20.54 18.88 4.02
C PHE A 183 -21.72 19.75 4.49
N PRO A 184 -21.62 21.08 4.55
CA PRO A 184 -22.75 21.93 4.94
C PRO A 184 -23.91 21.90 3.96
N PHE A 185 -23.69 21.43 2.73
CA PHE A 185 -24.70 21.35 1.68
C PHE A 185 -25.22 19.92 1.47
N ALA A 186 -24.95 19.02 2.39
CA ALA A 186 -25.46 17.66 2.42
C ALA A 186 -26.47 17.51 3.57
N VAL A 187 -27.67 17.02 3.26
CA VAL A 187 -28.81 16.98 4.18
C VAL A 187 -29.32 15.57 4.48
N GLY A 188 -28.75 14.57 3.83
CA GLY A 188 -29.16 13.17 3.99
C GLY A 188 -28.47 12.45 5.14
N ASP A 189 -28.48 11.13 5.04
CA ASP A 189 -27.89 10.25 6.06
C ASP A 189 -26.39 10.46 6.23
N GLN A 190 -25.97 10.43 7.49
CA GLN A 190 -24.57 10.59 7.88
C GLN A 190 -23.99 9.24 8.30
N PHE A 191 -22.85 8.90 7.72
CA PHE A 191 -22.11 7.68 8.04
C PHE A 191 -20.72 8.02 8.52
N PHE A 192 -20.30 7.37 9.58
CA PHE A 192 -18.94 7.48 10.09
C PHE A 192 -18.35 6.10 10.29
N GLU A 193 -17.21 5.84 9.65
CA GLU A 193 -16.47 4.60 9.75
C GLU A 193 -15.07 4.88 10.31
N GLY A 194 -14.56 3.97 11.10
CA GLY A 194 -13.21 4.08 11.61
C GLY A 194 -12.60 2.75 11.95
N ASP A 195 -11.32 2.62 11.72
CA ASP A 195 -10.55 1.44 12.10
C ASP A 195 -9.14 1.84 12.56
N ARG A 196 -8.58 1.02 13.45
CA ARG A 196 -7.21 1.17 13.92
C ARG A 196 -6.61 -0.18 14.25
N ASN A 197 -5.36 -0.30 13.95
CA ASN A 197 -4.61 -1.50 14.26
C ASN A 197 -3.17 -1.15 14.63
N TRP A 198 -2.51 -2.07 15.31
CA TRP A 198 -1.11 -1.95 15.63
C TRP A 198 -0.46 -3.33 15.66
N GLU A 199 0.80 -3.37 15.32
CA GLU A 199 1.62 -4.55 15.45
C GLU A 199 3.01 -4.18 15.96
N SER A 200 3.65 -5.09 16.64
CA SER A 200 5.01 -4.92 17.14
C SER A 200 5.79 -6.23 17.00
N GLN A 201 7.02 -6.09 16.57
CA GLN A 201 7.99 -7.17 16.46
C GLN A 201 9.22 -6.80 17.28
N LEU A 202 9.77 -7.77 17.98
CA LEU A 202 11.00 -7.62 18.75
C LEU A 202 11.89 -8.83 18.49
N GLY A 203 13.08 -8.58 17.95
CA GLY A 203 14.06 -9.62 17.66
C GLY A 203 15.36 -9.41 18.43
N PHE A 204 15.89 -10.46 19.01
CA PHE A 204 17.25 -10.51 19.53
C PHE A 204 18.09 -11.38 18.62
N PHE A 205 19.29 -10.95 18.32
CA PHE A 205 20.17 -11.69 17.41
C PHE A 205 21.61 -11.74 17.92
N GLY A 206 22.27 -12.82 17.58
CA GLY A 206 23.70 -13.00 17.76
C GLY A 206 24.33 -13.60 16.50
N ARG A 207 25.52 -13.15 16.17
CA ARG A 207 26.31 -13.65 15.05
C ARG A 207 27.75 -13.83 15.46
N LEU A 208 28.32 -14.94 15.07
CA LEU A 208 29.73 -15.23 15.15
C LEU A 208 30.27 -15.51 13.75
N ASN A 209 31.22 -14.72 13.30
CA ASN A 209 32.01 -15.02 12.12
C ASN A 209 33.41 -15.40 12.58
N TYR A 210 33.93 -16.47 12.01
CA TYR A 210 35.31 -16.93 12.19
C TYR A 210 35.97 -17.13 10.84
N ALA A 211 37.17 -16.59 10.71
CA ALA A 211 38.03 -16.82 9.56
C ALA A 211 39.38 -17.34 10.02
N PHE A 212 39.89 -18.35 9.37
CA PHE A 212 41.24 -18.88 9.57
C PHE A 212 42.04 -18.71 8.28
N GLU A 213 43.14 -17.94 8.37
CA GLU A 213 44.06 -17.64 7.25
C GLU A 213 43.37 -17.10 5.99
N ASP A 214 42.21 -16.49 6.13
CA ASP A 214 41.35 -16.09 5.00
C ASP A 214 41.02 -17.23 4.01
N LYS A 215 41.23 -18.47 4.41
CA LYS A 215 40.94 -19.70 3.65
C LYS A 215 39.64 -20.35 4.10
N TYR A 216 39.46 -20.49 5.43
CA TYR A 216 38.33 -21.17 6.03
C TYR A 216 37.43 -20.16 6.72
N PHE A 217 36.15 -20.21 6.44
CA PHE A 217 35.16 -19.31 7.01
C PHE A 217 34.04 -20.11 7.64
N LEU A 218 33.69 -19.76 8.87
CA LEU A 218 32.51 -20.28 9.56
C LEU A 218 31.66 -19.10 10.04
N GLU A 219 30.35 -19.21 9.85
CA GLU A 219 29.40 -18.25 10.39
C GLU A 219 28.28 -18.99 11.11
N ALA A 220 27.98 -18.55 12.31
CA ALA A 220 26.83 -19.00 13.10
C ALA A 220 25.96 -17.80 13.43
N ASN A 221 24.67 -17.87 13.11
CA ASN A 221 23.70 -16.88 13.50
C ASN A 221 22.61 -17.55 14.34
N ILE A 222 22.14 -16.82 15.33
CA ILE A 222 20.97 -17.19 16.11
C ILE A 222 20.08 -15.97 16.24
N ARG A 223 18.79 -16.14 15.99
CA ARG A 223 17.80 -15.08 16.14
C ARG A 223 16.59 -15.59 16.91
N ARG A 224 16.13 -14.79 17.85
CA ARG A 224 14.89 -15.04 18.59
C ARG A 224 13.93 -13.89 18.33
N ASP A 225 12.85 -14.17 17.61
CA ASP A 225 11.86 -13.18 17.21
C ASP A 225 10.55 -13.40 17.95
N GLY A 226 9.98 -12.29 18.44
CA GLY A 226 8.66 -12.21 19.02
C GLY A 226 7.78 -11.27 18.22
N SER A 227 6.51 -11.65 18.03
CA SER A 227 5.52 -10.85 17.29
C SER A 227 4.21 -10.77 18.04
N SER A 228 3.60 -9.57 18.05
CA SER A 228 2.27 -9.34 18.63
C SER A 228 1.14 -10.05 17.87
N LYS A 229 1.43 -10.59 16.69
CA LYS A 229 0.46 -11.32 15.86
C LYS A 229 0.13 -12.71 16.41
N PHE A 230 0.93 -13.22 17.32
CA PHE A 230 0.77 -14.58 17.87
C PHE A 230 0.37 -14.55 19.35
N PRO A 231 -0.35 -15.57 19.83
CA PRO A 231 -0.68 -15.72 21.25
C PRO A 231 0.60 -15.92 22.07
N ASP A 232 0.52 -15.65 23.37
CA ASP A 232 1.71 -15.59 24.25
C ASP A 232 2.59 -16.84 24.22
N HIS A 233 1.99 -18.04 24.15
CA HIS A 233 2.71 -19.30 24.10
C HIS A 233 3.40 -19.61 22.75
N LEU A 234 3.04 -18.90 21.66
CA LEU A 234 3.63 -19.03 20.31
C LEU A 234 4.39 -17.79 19.88
N LYS A 235 4.37 -16.73 20.66
CA LYS A 235 4.91 -15.41 20.34
C LYS A 235 6.39 -15.44 19.97
N TRP A 236 7.18 -16.28 20.62
CA TRP A 236 8.64 -16.31 20.47
C TRP A 236 9.10 -17.56 19.75
N LYS A 237 9.95 -17.37 18.72
CA LYS A 237 10.56 -18.46 17.95
C LYS A 237 12.05 -18.22 17.76
N TRP A 238 12.80 -19.33 17.64
CA TRP A 238 14.22 -19.32 17.35
C TRP A 238 14.48 -19.66 15.90
N PHE A 239 15.44 -18.95 15.30
CA PHE A 239 15.86 -19.10 13.91
C PHE A 239 17.39 -19.20 13.86
N PRO A 240 17.96 -20.41 14.02
CA PRO A 240 19.39 -20.63 13.86
C PRO A 240 19.75 -20.74 12.38
N SER A 241 20.98 -20.30 12.04
CA SER A 241 21.57 -20.54 10.73
C SER A 241 23.10 -20.69 10.84
N PHE A 242 23.67 -21.51 9.97
CA PHE A 242 25.08 -21.78 9.90
C PHE A 242 25.55 -21.73 8.45
N SER A 243 26.79 -21.24 8.24
CA SER A 243 27.44 -21.36 6.94
C SER A 243 28.92 -21.67 7.10
N ALA A 244 29.46 -22.40 6.14
CA ALA A 244 30.87 -22.70 6.00
C ALA A 244 31.34 -22.32 4.61
N GLY A 245 32.55 -21.81 4.52
CA GLY A 245 33.20 -21.44 3.27
C GLY A 245 34.66 -21.90 3.26
N TRP A 246 35.14 -22.36 2.11
CA TRP A 246 36.51 -22.76 1.88
C TRP A 246 37.02 -22.19 0.58
N VAL A 247 38.09 -21.40 0.66
CA VAL A 247 38.81 -20.88 -0.50
C VAL A 247 39.88 -21.91 -0.87
N PHE A 248 39.50 -22.91 -1.67
CA PHE A 248 40.39 -24.01 -2.00
C PHE A 248 41.57 -23.60 -2.89
N THR A 249 41.45 -22.52 -3.64
CA THR A 249 42.55 -21.96 -4.44
C THR A 249 43.68 -21.40 -3.62
N SER A 250 43.43 -21.09 -2.33
CA SER A 250 44.48 -20.61 -1.42
C SER A 250 45.29 -21.77 -0.80
N GLU A 251 44.96 -23.00 -1.14
CA GLU A 251 45.69 -24.19 -0.68
C GLU A 251 46.96 -24.45 -1.50
N GLU A 252 47.97 -25.04 -0.87
CA GLU A 252 49.25 -25.32 -1.54
C GLU A 252 49.14 -26.23 -2.77
N PHE A 253 48.22 -27.19 -2.75
CA PHE A 253 47.99 -28.09 -3.88
C PHE A 253 47.43 -27.40 -5.11
N MET A 254 46.88 -26.19 -4.98
CA MET A 254 46.34 -25.41 -6.12
C MET A 254 47.37 -24.44 -6.73
N LYS A 255 48.49 -24.17 -6.07
CA LYS A 255 49.57 -23.30 -6.59
C LYS A 255 49.98 -23.59 -8.05
N PRO A 256 50.12 -24.86 -8.48
CA PRO A 256 50.54 -25.18 -9.86
C PRO A 256 49.58 -24.68 -10.93
N ILE A 257 48.32 -24.45 -10.60
CA ILE A 257 47.27 -24.03 -11.56
C ILE A 257 46.73 -22.62 -11.27
N GLU A 258 47.40 -21.88 -10.39
CA GLU A 258 47.00 -20.51 -10.01
C GLU A 258 46.87 -19.56 -11.23
N ASN A 259 47.71 -19.73 -12.24
CA ASN A 259 47.65 -18.96 -13.49
C ASN A 259 46.41 -19.23 -14.34
N ILE A 260 45.74 -20.38 -14.14
CA ILE A 260 44.51 -20.78 -14.84
C ILE A 260 43.29 -20.49 -13.98
N LEU A 261 43.36 -20.77 -12.67
CA LEU A 261 42.27 -20.59 -11.71
C LEU A 261 42.81 -19.78 -10.52
N SER A 262 42.68 -18.45 -10.60
CA SER A 262 43.16 -17.52 -9.61
C SER A 262 42.31 -17.45 -8.32
N PHE A 263 41.00 -17.77 -8.43
CA PHE A 263 40.10 -17.77 -7.28
C PHE A 263 39.00 -18.82 -7.41
N GLY A 264 38.82 -19.61 -6.38
CA GLY A 264 37.74 -20.59 -6.25
C GLY A 264 37.36 -20.77 -4.77
N LYS A 265 36.06 -20.74 -4.50
CA LYS A 265 35.49 -20.86 -3.14
C LYS A 265 34.27 -21.78 -3.15
N PHE A 266 34.27 -22.76 -2.26
CA PHE A 266 33.04 -23.50 -1.91
C PHE A 266 32.34 -22.84 -0.73
N ARG A 267 31.01 -22.82 -0.77
CA ARG A 267 30.19 -22.35 0.34
C ARG A 267 28.99 -23.27 0.52
N ALA A 268 28.72 -23.63 1.77
CA ALA A 268 27.50 -24.32 2.16
C ALA A 268 26.80 -23.52 3.27
N SER A 269 25.49 -23.49 3.25
CA SER A 269 24.69 -22.82 4.27
C SER A 269 23.42 -23.58 4.56
N TRP A 270 23.01 -23.53 5.82
CA TRP A 270 21.74 -24.07 6.29
C TRP A 270 21.14 -23.08 7.27
N GLY A 271 19.80 -22.94 7.27
CA GLY A 271 19.12 -22.04 8.18
C GLY A 271 17.64 -22.30 8.26
N SER A 272 17.06 -21.85 9.37
CA SER A 272 15.62 -21.82 9.61
C SER A 272 15.10 -20.40 9.44
N ILE A 273 13.99 -20.25 8.72
CA ILE A 273 13.33 -18.97 8.45
C ILE A 273 11.89 -19.05 8.97
N GLY A 274 11.37 -17.95 9.49
CA GLY A 274 9.98 -17.81 9.91
C GLY A 274 9.22 -16.85 9.01
N ASP A 275 7.96 -17.14 8.77
CA ASP A 275 7.01 -16.26 8.09
C ASP A 275 6.01 -15.68 9.12
N GLN A 276 5.75 -14.37 9.04
CA GLN A 276 4.80 -13.63 9.88
C GLN A 276 3.67 -13.00 9.05
N THR A 277 3.47 -13.45 7.81
CA THR A 277 2.45 -12.95 6.87
C THR A 277 1.06 -13.44 7.26
N VAL A 278 0.65 -13.17 8.50
CA VAL A 278 -0.66 -13.51 9.05
C VAL A 278 -1.36 -12.24 9.54
N SER A 279 -2.70 -12.26 9.56
CA SER A 279 -3.47 -11.14 10.10
C SER A 279 -3.27 -11.01 11.61
N ASN A 280 -3.36 -9.78 12.14
CA ASN A 280 -3.11 -9.48 13.55
C ASN A 280 -4.13 -10.10 14.53
N THR A 281 -5.24 -10.59 14.03
CA THR A 281 -6.36 -11.09 14.84
C THR A 281 -6.68 -12.57 14.62
N LEU A 282 -5.84 -13.28 13.85
CA LEU A 282 -6.11 -14.65 13.45
C LEU A 282 -6.38 -15.61 14.63
N TYR A 283 -5.80 -15.36 15.80
CA TYR A 283 -5.95 -16.19 17.00
C TYR A 283 -7.03 -15.68 17.98
N LYS A 284 -7.68 -14.56 17.68
CA LYS A 284 -8.75 -13.98 18.51
C LYS A 284 -10.10 -14.34 17.92
N SER A 285 -11.05 -14.68 18.76
CA SER A 285 -12.44 -14.78 18.35
C SER A 285 -12.96 -13.38 18.02
N VAL A 286 -13.37 -13.15 16.78
CA VAL A 286 -13.97 -11.90 16.33
C VAL A 286 -15.48 -12.09 16.31
N LEU A 287 -16.20 -11.21 16.98
CA LEU A 287 -17.65 -11.10 16.83
C LEU A 287 -17.92 -10.09 15.72
N GLU A 288 -18.51 -10.55 14.63
CA GLU A 288 -19.06 -9.65 13.62
C GLU A 288 -20.46 -9.21 14.07
N GLY A 289 -20.56 -7.89 14.35
CA GLY A 289 -21.85 -7.26 14.60
C GLY A 289 -22.49 -6.87 13.26
N GLY A 290 -23.65 -7.40 12.97
CA GLY A 290 -24.48 -6.97 11.85
C GLY A 290 -25.84 -6.48 12.36
N GLN A 291 -26.38 -5.42 11.73
CA GLN A 291 -27.79 -5.10 11.90
C GLN A 291 -28.62 -6.09 11.08
N SER A 292 -29.37 -6.94 11.74
CA SER A 292 -30.44 -7.72 11.08
C SER A 292 -31.76 -7.00 11.31
N THR A 293 -32.40 -6.57 10.23
CA THR A 293 -33.80 -6.18 10.28
C THR A 293 -34.65 -7.43 10.37
N TRP A 294 -35.14 -7.76 11.57
CA TRP A 294 -36.25 -8.67 11.69
C TRP A 294 -37.50 -7.94 11.24
N LEU A 295 -37.98 -8.29 10.06
CA LEU A 295 -39.34 -8.00 9.71
C LEU A 295 -40.22 -8.97 10.51
N GLY A 296 -40.66 -8.53 11.69
CA GLY A 296 -41.72 -9.21 12.41
C GLY A 296 -42.99 -9.11 11.57
N GLY A 297 -43.47 -10.23 11.08
CA GLY A 297 -44.78 -10.37 10.50
C GLY A 297 -45.86 -10.38 11.57
#